data_42ff10196af7211880c239de7d8c586d
#
_entry.id   42ff10196af7211880c239de7d8c586d
#
_cell.length_a   1.000
_cell.length_b   1.000
_cell.length_c   1.000
_cell.angle_alpha   90.00
_cell.angle_beta   90.00
_cell.angle_gamma   90.00
#
_symmetry.space_group_name_H-M   'P 1'
#
loop_
_entity.id
_entity.type
_entity.pdbx_description
1 polymer ?
#
loop_
_entity_poly.entity_id
_entity_poly.type
_entity_poly.pdbx_seq_one_letter_code
_entity_poly.pdbx_strand_id
1 'polypeptide(L)'
;MGGQLILIRHGIAEERTPEGDDFYRKLTEAGVEEMTAFLPDIAPLLTEDGNLKIWTSPLLRARETAELVAEATAVEEIQPQEFLATGDFVAFMDALKQEDEGFNLALVGHEPYMSSWTKELIGAAIPFKKGAVAFFTVDLTEEPIGNLEWLLAPGESAKRKHETAAAKMRAVDK
;
A
#
# COMPACT_ATOMS: atom_id res chain seq x y z
N MET A 1 -1.22 -15.70 -14.57
CA MET A 1 -0.22 -15.33 -13.56
C MET A 1 -0.87 -14.49 -12.47
N GLY A 2 -0.70 -14.89 -11.26
CA GLY A 2 -1.34 -14.24 -10.13
C GLY A 2 -0.46 -14.16 -8.89
N GLY A 3 -0.94 -13.42 -7.90
CA GLY A 3 -0.25 -13.24 -6.64
C GLY A 3 -1.03 -12.31 -5.72
N GLN A 4 -0.33 -11.76 -4.74
CA GLN A 4 -0.92 -10.86 -3.77
C GLN A 4 -0.27 -9.48 -3.86
N LEU A 5 -1.12 -8.47 -3.88
CA LEU A 5 -0.70 -7.08 -3.99
C LEU A 5 -1.23 -6.31 -2.78
N ILE A 6 -0.32 -5.62 -2.12
CA ILE A 6 -0.65 -4.84 -0.93
C ILE A 6 -0.32 -3.39 -1.23
N LEU A 7 -1.32 -2.50 -1.18
CA LEU A 7 -1.11 -1.07 -1.38
C LEU A 7 -1.13 -0.37 -0.03
N ILE A 8 -0.09 0.41 0.24
CA ILE A 8 0.07 1.10 1.52
C ILE A 8 0.28 2.59 1.25
N ARG A 9 -0.63 3.43 1.75
CA ARG A 9 -0.40 4.87 1.74
C ARG A 9 0.53 5.22 2.90
N HIS A 10 1.53 6.10 2.65
CA HIS A 10 2.42 6.56 3.72
C HIS A 10 1.64 7.13 4.91
N GLY A 11 2.24 7.09 6.09
CA GLY A 11 1.67 7.62 7.32
C GLY A 11 1.63 9.14 7.36
N ILE A 12 1.19 9.70 8.49
CA ILE A 12 1.10 11.15 8.69
C ILE A 12 2.48 11.77 8.53
N ALA A 13 2.59 12.72 7.59
CA ALA A 13 3.84 13.40 7.27
C ALA A 13 3.76 14.90 7.57
N GLU A 14 4.91 15.54 7.62
CA GLU A 14 5.00 16.99 7.73
C GLU A 14 4.20 17.66 6.62
N GLU A 15 3.65 18.85 6.91
CA GLU A 15 2.91 19.63 5.93
C GLU A 15 3.84 20.25 4.90
N ARG A 16 3.29 20.45 3.69
CA ARG A 16 4.01 21.18 2.65
C ARG A 16 4.22 22.62 3.08
N THR A 17 5.42 23.12 2.80
CA THR A 17 5.73 24.53 3.00
C THR A 17 6.18 25.13 1.66
N PRO A 18 5.92 26.44 1.41
CA PRO A 18 6.34 27.06 0.14
C PRO A 18 7.85 26.99 -0.10
N GLU A 19 8.64 26.95 0.95
CA GLU A 19 10.11 26.97 0.90
C GLU A 19 10.73 25.59 1.03
N GLY A 20 9.94 24.58 1.46
CA GLY A 20 10.40 23.21 1.65
C GLY A 20 10.35 22.38 0.39
N ASP A 21 11.26 21.43 0.28
CA ASP A 21 11.26 20.44 -0.78
C ASP A 21 10.31 19.31 -0.37
N ASP A 22 9.28 19.07 -1.19
CA ASP A 22 8.29 18.03 -0.96
C ASP A 22 8.93 16.64 -0.81
N PHE A 23 10.02 16.39 -1.54
CA PHE A 23 10.75 15.12 -1.49
C PHE A 23 11.19 14.76 -0.07
N TYR A 24 11.62 15.75 0.73
CA TYR A 24 12.19 15.54 2.05
C TYR A 24 11.21 15.70 3.21
N ARG A 25 9.92 15.83 2.93
CA ARG A 25 8.92 15.82 4.02
C ARG A 25 8.94 14.44 4.68
N LYS A 26 9.21 14.41 5.97
CA LYS A 26 9.31 13.16 6.73
C LYS A 26 7.99 12.87 7.46
N LEU A 27 7.86 11.67 7.98
CA LEU A 27 6.77 11.32 8.87
C LEU A 27 6.86 12.19 10.12
N THR A 28 5.71 12.57 10.66
CA THR A 28 5.66 13.22 11.97
C THR A 28 5.90 12.19 13.06
N GLU A 29 6.22 12.64 14.28
CA GLU A 29 6.30 11.76 15.44
C GLU A 29 4.99 10.97 15.62
N ALA A 30 3.83 11.65 15.49
CA ALA A 30 2.53 11.02 15.56
C ALA A 30 2.35 9.96 14.46
N GLY A 31 2.83 10.23 13.24
CA GLY A 31 2.79 9.26 12.14
C GLY A 31 3.60 8.02 12.42
N VAL A 32 4.80 8.18 12.96
CA VAL A 32 5.65 7.04 13.34
C VAL A 32 4.99 6.22 14.45
N GLU A 33 4.48 6.88 15.50
CA GLU A 33 3.81 6.20 16.61
C GLU A 33 2.59 5.41 16.14
N GLU A 34 1.77 6.02 15.29
CA GLU A 34 0.55 5.39 14.78
C GLU A 34 0.86 4.14 13.95
N MET A 35 1.84 4.22 13.04
CA MET A 35 2.24 3.09 12.22
C MET A 35 2.94 2.02 13.03
N THR A 36 3.76 2.39 14.00
CA THR A 36 4.45 1.45 14.89
C THR A 36 3.45 0.63 15.72
N ALA A 37 2.33 1.23 16.11
CA ALA A 37 1.28 0.52 16.83
C ALA A 37 0.42 -0.36 15.90
N PHE A 38 0.17 0.10 14.68
CA PHE A 38 -0.73 -0.55 13.72
C PHE A 38 -0.09 -1.74 13.00
N LEU A 39 1.13 -1.57 12.49
CA LEU A 39 1.76 -2.56 11.62
C LEU A 39 1.97 -3.95 12.24
N PRO A 40 2.37 -4.08 13.52
CA PRO A 40 2.51 -5.42 14.10
C PRO A 40 1.21 -6.23 14.13
N ASP A 41 0.06 -5.57 14.23
CA ASP A 41 -1.24 -6.24 14.25
C ASP A 41 -1.58 -6.88 12.89
N ILE A 42 -1.14 -6.24 11.79
CA ILE A 42 -1.45 -6.72 10.44
C ILE A 42 -0.28 -7.45 9.78
N ALA A 43 0.93 -7.38 10.33
CA ALA A 43 2.12 -8.00 9.74
C ALA A 43 1.92 -9.50 9.43
N PRO A 44 1.30 -10.31 10.30
CA PRO A 44 1.05 -11.72 9.98
C PRO A 44 0.19 -11.91 8.73
N LEU A 45 -0.74 -11.00 8.46
CA LEU A 45 -1.58 -11.05 7.26
C LEU A 45 -0.78 -10.78 5.99
N LEU A 46 0.27 -9.97 6.08
CA LEU A 46 1.10 -9.60 4.93
C LEU A 46 2.10 -10.69 4.56
N THR A 47 2.44 -11.57 5.51
CA THR A 47 3.49 -12.58 5.34
C THR A 47 2.95 -14.01 5.30
N GLU A 48 1.63 -14.19 5.40
CA GLU A 48 0.99 -15.50 5.48
C GLU A 48 1.28 -16.39 4.26
N ASP A 49 1.28 -15.82 3.08
CA ASP A 49 1.34 -16.56 1.83
C ASP A 49 2.71 -16.54 1.14
N GLY A 50 3.77 -16.24 1.85
CA GLY A 50 5.12 -16.33 1.32
C GLY A 50 6.00 -15.12 1.53
N ASN A 51 7.13 -15.10 0.85
CA ASN A 51 8.13 -14.05 0.98
C ASN A 51 7.61 -12.71 0.46
N LEU A 52 7.50 -11.75 1.37
CA LEU A 52 7.06 -10.41 1.03
C LEU A 52 8.21 -9.61 0.42
N LYS A 53 7.94 -8.95 -0.72
CA LYS A 53 8.81 -7.91 -1.28
C LYS A 53 8.20 -6.56 -0.99
N ILE A 54 9.02 -5.56 -0.76
CA ILE A 54 8.54 -4.19 -0.49
C ILE A 54 9.14 -3.25 -1.54
N TRP A 55 8.26 -2.59 -2.28
CA TRP A 55 8.63 -1.48 -3.17
C TRP A 55 8.10 -0.19 -2.57
N THR A 56 8.87 0.87 -2.68
CA THR A 56 8.49 2.17 -2.11
C THR A 56 8.73 3.32 -3.09
N SER A 57 7.87 4.34 -2.99
CA SER A 57 8.19 5.64 -3.58
C SER A 57 9.51 6.14 -2.98
N PRO A 58 10.37 6.81 -3.78
CA PRO A 58 11.62 7.37 -3.26
C PRO A 58 11.41 8.58 -2.33
N LEU A 59 10.21 9.16 -2.24
CA LEU A 59 9.95 10.27 -1.34
C LEU A 59 10.09 9.84 0.11
N LEU A 60 10.71 10.71 0.94
CA LEU A 60 11.13 10.34 2.29
C LEU A 60 9.99 9.77 3.15
N ARG A 61 8.80 10.40 3.13
CA ARG A 61 7.65 9.92 3.92
C ARG A 61 7.21 8.50 3.57
N ALA A 62 7.34 8.12 2.31
CA ALA A 62 7.04 6.76 1.87
C ALA A 62 8.15 5.79 2.26
N ARG A 63 9.40 6.19 2.09
CA ARG A 63 10.55 5.36 2.49
C ARG A 63 10.54 5.07 3.98
N GLU A 64 10.25 6.08 4.81
CA GLU A 64 10.15 5.88 6.26
C GLU A 64 9.00 4.95 6.62
N THR A 65 7.86 5.07 5.95
CA THR A 65 6.75 4.13 6.12
C THR A 65 7.16 2.71 5.73
N ALA A 66 7.83 2.57 4.59
CA ALA A 66 8.33 1.27 4.12
C ALA A 66 9.32 0.63 5.10
N GLU A 67 10.18 1.42 5.71
CA GLU A 67 11.10 0.94 6.75
C GLU A 67 10.35 0.37 7.95
N LEU A 68 9.27 1.02 8.37
CA LEU A 68 8.42 0.52 9.45
C LEU A 68 7.72 -0.78 9.05
N VAL A 69 7.26 -0.89 7.81
CA VAL A 69 6.67 -2.14 7.28
C VAL A 69 7.72 -3.26 7.28
N ALA A 70 8.94 -2.96 6.80
CA ALA A 70 10.03 -3.93 6.75
C ALA A 70 10.39 -4.44 8.15
N GLU A 71 10.47 -3.54 9.13
CA GLU A 71 10.73 -3.92 10.52
C GLU A 71 9.63 -4.82 11.08
N ALA A 72 8.37 -4.48 10.85
CA ALA A 72 7.24 -5.26 11.35
C ALA A 72 7.12 -6.63 10.69
N THR A 73 7.56 -6.78 9.44
CA THR A 73 7.45 -8.02 8.68
C THR A 73 8.76 -8.80 8.58
N ALA A 74 9.84 -8.30 9.19
CA ALA A 74 11.18 -8.90 9.13
C ALA A 74 11.72 -9.04 7.69
N VAL A 75 11.39 -8.09 6.82
CA VAL A 75 11.93 -8.00 5.45
C VAL A 75 13.16 -7.11 5.48
N GLU A 76 14.25 -7.57 4.90
CA GLU A 76 15.53 -6.84 4.94
C GLU A 76 15.70 -5.80 3.83
N GLU A 77 15.14 -6.08 2.63
CA GLU A 77 15.34 -5.22 1.47
C GLU A 77 14.09 -4.45 1.08
N ILE A 78 14.29 -3.16 0.79
CA ILE A 78 13.26 -2.27 0.25
C ILE A 78 13.77 -1.74 -1.07
N GLN A 79 12.97 -1.88 -2.14
CA GLN A 79 13.34 -1.40 -3.47
C GLN A 79 12.60 -0.11 -3.81
N PRO A 80 13.30 1.01 -4.09
CA PRO A 80 12.62 2.21 -4.56
C PRO A 80 12.17 2.02 -6.01
N GLN A 81 10.97 2.54 -6.32
CA GLN A 81 10.37 2.49 -7.65
C GLN A 81 9.81 3.86 -7.99
N GLU A 82 10.31 4.47 -9.04
CA GLU A 82 9.94 5.83 -9.44
C GLU A 82 8.44 5.95 -9.77
N PHE A 83 7.83 4.90 -10.35
CA PHE A 83 6.39 4.93 -10.69
C PHE A 83 5.49 5.11 -9.46
N LEU A 84 5.98 4.82 -8.26
CA LEU A 84 5.23 5.06 -7.02
C LEU A 84 5.24 6.54 -6.63
N ALA A 85 6.20 7.32 -7.12
CA ALA A 85 6.25 8.77 -6.92
C ALA A 85 5.49 9.54 -8.00
N THR A 86 5.45 9.01 -9.22
CA THR A 86 4.83 9.68 -10.38
C THR A 86 3.40 9.23 -10.66
N GLY A 87 3.00 8.07 -10.12
CA GLY A 87 1.68 7.49 -10.40
C GLY A 87 1.60 6.81 -11.75
N ASP A 88 2.73 6.44 -12.36
CA ASP A 88 2.79 5.79 -13.67
C ASP A 88 2.34 4.34 -13.58
N PHE A 89 1.04 4.11 -13.77
CA PHE A 89 0.43 2.79 -13.69
C PHE A 89 0.96 1.82 -14.74
N VAL A 90 1.24 2.29 -15.96
CA VAL A 90 1.78 1.45 -17.03
C VAL A 90 3.15 0.90 -16.63
N ALA A 91 4.03 1.76 -16.12
CA ALA A 91 5.35 1.34 -15.64
C ALA A 91 5.24 0.34 -14.49
N PHE A 92 4.28 0.55 -13.57
CA PHE A 92 4.00 -0.41 -12.49
C PHE A 92 3.58 -1.76 -13.05
N MET A 93 2.63 -1.78 -13.99
CA MET A 93 2.15 -3.05 -14.58
C MET A 93 3.25 -3.77 -15.35
N ASP A 94 4.12 -3.04 -16.04
CA ASP A 94 5.27 -3.64 -16.72
C ASP A 94 6.22 -4.31 -15.73
N ALA A 95 6.47 -3.67 -14.59
CA ALA A 95 7.30 -4.23 -13.53
C ALA A 95 6.63 -5.45 -12.88
N LEU A 96 5.33 -5.37 -12.63
CA LEU A 96 4.56 -6.47 -12.03
C LEU A 96 4.61 -7.74 -12.89
N LYS A 97 4.53 -7.57 -14.20
CA LYS A 97 4.59 -8.70 -15.15
C LYS A 97 5.93 -9.43 -15.16
N GLN A 98 6.98 -8.83 -14.60
CA GLN A 98 8.29 -9.45 -14.47
C GLN A 98 8.43 -10.26 -13.18
N GLU A 99 7.45 -10.20 -12.28
CA GLU A 99 7.48 -10.97 -11.05
C GLU A 99 7.08 -12.42 -11.28
N ASP A 100 7.50 -13.30 -10.39
CA ASP A 100 7.19 -14.73 -10.48
C ASP A 100 5.73 -15.00 -10.10
N GLU A 101 5.21 -16.12 -10.58
CA GLU A 101 3.90 -16.61 -10.17
C GLU A 101 3.85 -16.76 -8.64
N GLY A 102 2.76 -16.31 -8.05
CA GLY A 102 2.59 -16.33 -6.60
C GLY A 102 3.31 -15.19 -5.89
N PHE A 103 3.56 -14.07 -6.60
CA PHE A 103 4.22 -12.91 -5.98
C PHE A 103 3.45 -12.44 -4.74
N ASN A 104 4.19 -11.91 -3.77
CA ASN A 104 3.64 -11.25 -2.59
C ASN A 104 4.35 -9.91 -2.46
N LEU A 105 3.67 -8.83 -2.85
CA LEU A 105 4.30 -7.55 -3.11
C LEU A 105 3.57 -6.40 -2.42
N ALA A 106 4.28 -5.69 -1.56
CA ALA A 106 3.78 -4.47 -0.91
C ALA A 106 4.32 -3.24 -1.62
N LEU A 107 3.45 -2.29 -1.90
CA LEU A 107 3.78 -1.01 -2.53
C LEU A 107 3.46 0.12 -1.56
N VAL A 108 4.46 0.94 -1.23
CA VAL A 108 4.26 2.11 -0.37
C VAL A 108 4.30 3.38 -1.23
N GLY A 109 3.20 4.12 -1.23
CA GLY A 109 3.08 5.29 -2.08
C GLY A 109 2.11 6.33 -1.55
N HIS A 110 1.44 7.02 -2.46
CA HIS A 110 0.74 8.26 -2.21
C HIS A 110 -0.66 8.29 -2.81
N GLU A 111 -1.52 9.13 -2.23
CA GLU A 111 -2.72 9.59 -2.88
C GLU A 111 -2.40 10.83 -3.73
N PRO A 112 -3.08 11.06 -4.85
CA PRO A 112 -4.27 10.35 -5.33
C PRO A 112 -3.97 9.08 -6.15
N TYR A 113 -2.71 8.70 -6.30
CA TYR A 113 -2.33 7.57 -7.17
C TYR A 113 -2.91 6.23 -6.70
N MET A 114 -2.94 5.97 -5.39
CA MET A 114 -3.47 4.72 -4.85
C MET A 114 -4.95 4.51 -5.23
N SER A 115 -5.79 5.53 -5.05
CA SER A 115 -7.20 5.48 -5.46
C SER A 115 -7.34 5.26 -6.96
N SER A 116 -6.55 5.97 -7.74
CA SER A 116 -6.55 5.84 -9.21
C SER A 116 -6.17 4.43 -9.66
N TRP A 117 -5.16 3.85 -9.01
CA TRP A 117 -4.71 2.50 -9.34
C TRP A 117 -5.74 1.44 -8.95
N THR A 118 -6.46 1.61 -7.85
CA THR A 118 -7.52 0.66 -7.47
C THR A 118 -8.63 0.65 -8.51
N LYS A 119 -8.92 1.79 -9.13
CA LYS A 119 -9.91 1.83 -10.21
C LYS A 119 -9.49 0.95 -11.39
N GLU A 120 -8.21 0.94 -11.73
CA GLU A 120 -7.68 0.09 -12.80
C GLU A 120 -7.66 -1.39 -12.38
N LEU A 121 -7.36 -1.67 -11.10
CA LEU A 121 -7.21 -3.05 -10.61
C LEU A 121 -8.55 -3.75 -10.39
N ILE A 122 -9.53 -3.06 -9.79
CA ILE A 122 -10.79 -3.69 -9.36
C ILE A 122 -12.05 -3.00 -9.92
N GLY A 123 -11.88 -1.95 -10.73
CA GLY A 123 -13.01 -1.21 -11.31
C GLY A 123 -13.60 -0.13 -10.39
N ALA A 124 -13.02 0.11 -9.23
CA ALA A 124 -13.51 1.08 -8.26
C ALA A 124 -12.36 1.84 -7.61
N ALA A 125 -12.46 3.17 -7.56
CA ALA A 125 -11.48 4.01 -6.88
C ALA A 125 -11.77 3.99 -5.37
N ILE A 126 -10.81 3.47 -4.59
CA ILE A 126 -10.94 3.35 -3.14
C ILE A 126 -10.06 4.39 -2.47
N PRO A 127 -10.63 5.30 -1.66
CA PRO A 127 -9.81 6.29 -0.97
C PRO A 127 -9.02 5.67 0.18
N PHE A 128 -7.78 6.08 0.31
CA PHE A 128 -6.89 5.63 1.39
C PHE A 128 -6.71 6.75 2.40
N LYS A 129 -6.95 6.45 3.67
CA LYS A 129 -6.52 7.30 4.78
C LYS A 129 -5.00 7.16 4.91
N LYS A 130 -4.35 8.13 5.55
CA LYS A 130 -2.90 8.08 5.80
C LYS A 130 -2.56 6.81 6.58
N GLY A 131 -1.60 6.06 6.08
CA GLY A 131 -1.19 4.78 6.68
C GLY A 131 -2.09 3.59 6.37
N ALA A 132 -3.15 3.76 5.59
CA ALA A 132 -4.06 2.67 5.25
C ALA A 132 -3.38 1.61 4.39
N VAL A 133 -3.79 0.36 4.61
CA VAL A 133 -3.27 -0.82 3.92
C VAL A 133 -4.43 -1.56 3.27
N ALA A 134 -4.33 -1.80 1.96
CA ALA A 134 -5.31 -2.59 1.21
C ALA A 134 -4.64 -3.84 0.66
N PHE A 135 -5.29 -4.97 0.84
CA PHE A 135 -4.80 -6.27 0.38
C PHE A 135 -5.66 -6.78 -0.76
N PHE A 136 -5.02 -7.12 -1.87
CA PHE A 136 -5.68 -7.62 -3.08
C PHE A 136 -5.12 -8.98 -3.47
N THR A 137 -6.00 -9.85 -3.94
CA THR A 137 -5.58 -10.99 -4.76
C THR A 137 -5.65 -10.54 -6.21
N VAL A 138 -4.66 -10.93 -7.00
CA VAL A 138 -4.50 -10.48 -8.39
C VAL A 138 -4.30 -11.67 -9.30
N ASP A 139 -5.02 -11.67 -10.44
CA ASP A 139 -4.77 -12.57 -11.55
C ASP A 139 -4.77 -11.75 -12.84
N LEU A 140 -3.61 -11.65 -13.47
CA LEU A 140 -3.42 -10.80 -14.66
C LEU A 140 -4.17 -11.31 -15.89
N THR A 141 -4.75 -12.51 -15.83
CA THR A 141 -5.54 -13.09 -16.92
C THR A 141 -7.03 -12.82 -16.79
N GLU A 142 -7.44 -12.26 -15.66
CA GLU A 142 -8.85 -11.99 -15.37
C GLU A 142 -9.22 -10.52 -15.62
N GLU A 143 -10.53 -10.24 -15.67
CA GLU A 143 -11.06 -8.87 -15.77
C GLU A 143 -12.28 -8.75 -14.85
N PRO A 144 -12.22 -7.92 -13.79
CA PRO A 144 -11.05 -7.15 -13.37
C PRO A 144 -9.91 -8.04 -12.86
N ILE A 145 -8.68 -7.53 -12.92
CA ILE A 145 -7.51 -8.32 -12.57
C ILE A 145 -7.35 -8.53 -11.06
N GLY A 146 -7.99 -7.72 -10.24
CA GLY A 146 -7.84 -7.80 -8.79
C GLY A 146 -9.16 -7.91 -8.05
N ASN A 147 -9.08 -8.46 -6.84
CA ASN A 147 -10.16 -8.47 -5.86
C ASN A 147 -9.65 -7.87 -4.56
N LEU A 148 -10.42 -6.93 -3.99
CA LEU A 148 -10.08 -6.38 -2.68
C LEU A 148 -10.49 -7.37 -1.59
N GLU A 149 -9.51 -7.87 -0.84
CA GLU A 149 -9.76 -8.78 0.27
C GLU A 149 -10.08 -8.00 1.56
N TRP A 150 -9.28 -6.98 1.86
CA TRP A 150 -9.53 -6.12 3.01
C TRP A 150 -8.82 -4.77 2.86
N LEU A 151 -9.32 -3.78 3.59
CA LEU A 151 -8.73 -2.44 3.70
C LEU A 151 -8.82 -2.00 5.16
N LEU A 152 -7.68 -1.74 5.77
CA LEU A 152 -7.58 -1.31 7.16
C LEU A 152 -6.76 -0.04 7.26
N ALA A 153 -7.22 0.90 8.09
CA ALA A 153 -6.47 2.10 8.45
C ALA A 153 -5.94 1.98 9.87
N PRO A 154 -4.90 2.76 10.25
CA PRO A 154 -4.42 2.79 11.62
C PRO A 154 -5.56 3.00 12.63
N GLY A 155 -5.54 2.21 13.71
CA GLY A 155 -6.62 2.21 14.68
C GLY A 155 -7.70 1.15 14.44
N GLU A 156 -7.73 0.54 13.25
CA GLU A 156 -8.65 -0.55 12.94
C GLU A 156 -7.98 -1.90 13.23
N SER A 157 -8.78 -2.87 13.71
CA SER A 157 -8.27 -4.20 14.07
C SER A 157 -8.28 -5.15 12.89
N ALA A 158 -7.27 -6.01 12.80
CA ALA A 158 -7.20 -7.10 11.82
C ALA A 158 -8.44 -8.01 11.89
N LYS A 159 -9.09 -8.13 13.03
CA LYS A 159 -10.32 -8.92 13.21
C LYS A 159 -11.50 -8.35 12.41
N ARG A 160 -11.44 -7.07 12.04
CA ARG A 160 -12.50 -6.37 11.30
C ARG A 160 -12.22 -6.28 9.80
N LYS A 161 -11.18 -6.94 9.31
CA LYS A 161 -10.75 -6.80 7.91
C LYS A 161 -11.86 -7.04 6.89
N HIS A 162 -12.64 -8.09 7.05
CA HIS A 162 -13.72 -8.42 6.10
C HIS A 162 -14.87 -7.41 6.16
N GLU A 163 -15.24 -7.00 7.35
CA GLU A 163 -16.29 -6.00 7.57
C GLU A 163 -15.87 -4.65 6.97
N THR A 164 -14.63 -4.23 7.24
CA THR A 164 -14.11 -2.95 6.75
C THR A 164 -14.03 -2.94 5.23
N ALA A 165 -13.54 -4.00 4.60
CA ALA A 165 -13.46 -4.11 3.15
C ALA A 165 -14.84 -4.04 2.51
N ALA A 166 -15.81 -4.79 3.03
CA ALA A 166 -17.19 -4.79 2.53
C ALA A 166 -17.84 -3.41 2.66
N ALA A 167 -17.64 -2.73 3.77
CA ALA A 167 -18.18 -1.38 4.00
C ALA A 167 -17.56 -0.37 3.01
N LYS A 168 -16.26 -0.43 2.77
CA LYS A 168 -15.56 0.46 1.83
C LYS A 168 -16.05 0.24 0.40
N MET A 169 -16.22 -0.99 -0.02
CA MET A 169 -16.75 -1.30 -1.35
C MET A 169 -18.17 -0.78 -1.52
N ARG A 170 -19.03 -0.94 -0.53
CA ARG A 170 -20.40 -0.39 -0.57
C ARG A 170 -20.42 1.14 -0.65
N ALA A 171 -19.49 1.80 0.03
CA ALA A 171 -19.37 3.26 -0.03
C ALA A 171 -18.95 3.76 -1.41
N VAL A 172 -18.12 3.00 -2.13
CA VAL A 172 -17.67 3.35 -3.48
C VAL A 172 -18.78 3.17 -4.51
N ASP A 173 -19.61 2.14 -4.36
CA ASP A 173 -20.71 1.83 -5.29
C ASP A 173 -21.89 2.81 -5.21
N LYS A 174 -21.90 3.70 -4.23
CA LYS A 174 -22.89 4.78 -4.10
C LYS A 174 -22.39 6.06 -4.75
#